data_e1edafbace9d74b47246ed0597b6cc18
#
_entry.id   e1edafbace9d74b47246ed0597b6cc18
#
_cell.length_a   1.000
_cell.length_b   1.000
_cell.length_c   1.000
_cell.angle_alpha   90.00
_cell.angle_beta   90.00
_cell.angle_gamma   90.00
#
_symmetry.space_group_name_H-M   'P 1'
#
loop_
_entity.id
_entity.type
_entity.pdbx_description
1 polymer ?
#
loop_
_entity_poly.entity_id
_entity_poly.type
_entity_poly.pdbx_seq_one_letter_code
_entity_poly.pdbx_strand_id
1 'polypeptide(L)'
;TLPLQTACRPRFFSLTDTKKINGLHREYGQAVQQYFHRLFPHRRWQVFRDPIGTPLSIDVEILYPTEEEPFYLLHTMGMSAAPMRYPSGNFAAANESYSELCLILPARWPFRRERGLSLNDKAAWPIWLLMELGRFPHVHDVWMGYGFLLPNREKPESFAEDTALSGIVIVQFEGQLGGVKMPDGTAVELLMPIPVSYTHLT
;
A
#
# COMPACT_ATOMS: atom_id res chain seq x y z
N THR A 1 7.27 -6.97 -28.58
CA THR A 1 7.03 -6.14 -27.38
C THR A 1 5.61 -5.59 -27.48
N LEU A 2 4.65 -6.34 -26.95
CA LEU A 2 3.25 -5.87 -26.80
C LEU A 2 3.22 -4.83 -25.68
N PRO A 3 2.53 -3.69 -25.84
CA PRO A 3 2.34 -2.75 -24.75
C PRO A 3 1.56 -3.44 -23.63
N LEU A 4 2.06 -3.35 -22.40
CA LEU A 4 1.38 -3.75 -21.18
C LEU A 4 -0.05 -3.17 -21.22
N GLN A 5 -1.04 -4.06 -21.33
CA GLN A 5 -2.45 -3.66 -21.37
C GLN A 5 -2.82 -2.95 -20.07
N THR A 6 -3.11 -1.68 -20.22
CA THR A 6 -3.26 -0.66 -19.17
C THR A 6 -4.61 -0.72 -18.41
N ALA A 7 -5.40 -1.79 -18.58
CA ALA A 7 -6.82 -1.82 -18.21
C ALA A 7 -7.14 -1.99 -16.71
N CYS A 8 -6.19 -2.33 -15.85
CA CYS A 8 -6.46 -2.64 -14.44
C CYS A 8 -5.53 -1.92 -13.44
N ARG A 9 -4.84 -0.85 -13.88
CA ARG A 9 -3.92 -0.12 -13.01
C ARG A 9 -4.59 1.15 -12.48
N PRO A 10 -4.78 1.29 -11.16
CA PRO A 10 -5.13 2.56 -10.56
C PRO A 10 -4.12 3.64 -10.97
N ARG A 11 -4.57 4.84 -11.29
CA ARG A 11 -3.70 5.95 -11.66
C ARG A 11 -4.08 7.17 -10.84
N PHE A 12 -3.51 7.29 -9.66
CA PHE A 12 -3.73 8.46 -8.82
C PHE A 12 -3.01 9.70 -9.36
N PHE A 13 -1.97 9.54 -10.20
CA PHE A 13 -1.14 10.65 -10.72
C PHE A 13 -0.34 10.28 -11.96
N SER A 14 0.22 11.28 -12.62
CA SER A 14 1.22 11.11 -13.68
C SER A 14 2.62 11.02 -13.05
N LEU A 15 3.40 10.01 -13.41
CA LEU A 15 4.76 9.76 -12.87
C LEU A 15 5.83 10.72 -13.43
N THR A 16 5.46 11.90 -13.93
CA THR A 16 6.39 12.81 -14.63
C THR A 16 7.31 13.61 -13.72
N ASP A 17 7.00 13.75 -12.43
CA ASP A 17 7.82 14.52 -11.49
C ASP A 17 8.51 13.61 -10.46
N THR A 18 9.68 13.11 -10.80
CA THR A 18 10.52 12.33 -9.89
C THR A 18 11.43 13.24 -9.08
N LYS A 19 10.96 13.69 -7.92
CA LYS A 19 11.80 14.32 -6.90
C LYS A 19 12.78 13.29 -6.35
N LYS A 20 14.07 13.58 -6.35
CA LYS A 20 15.08 12.69 -5.79
C LYS A 20 14.91 12.61 -4.27
N ILE A 21 14.64 11.43 -3.74
CA ILE A 21 14.52 11.17 -2.31
C ILE A 21 15.91 10.81 -1.77
N ASN A 22 16.39 11.54 -0.75
CA ASN A 22 17.67 11.29 -0.09
C ASN A 22 17.42 10.59 1.26
N GLY A 23 18.40 9.81 1.73
CA GLY A 23 18.35 9.21 3.07
C GLY A 23 17.34 8.08 3.19
N LEU A 24 17.37 7.09 2.29
CA LEU A 24 16.42 5.98 2.28
C LEU A 24 16.74 4.94 3.36
N HIS A 25 15.76 4.65 4.23
CA HIS A 25 15.76 3.58 5.23
C HIS A 25 15.21 2.26 4.65
N ARG A 26 15.93 1.65 3.72
CA ARG A 26 15.46 0.43 3.03
C ARG A 26 15.29 -0.77 3.95
N GLU A 27 15.99 -0.78 5.09
CA GLU A 27 15.91 -1.78 6.14
C GLU A 27 14.54 -1.82 6.83
N TYR A 28 13.78 -0.70 6.84
CA TYR A 28 12.46 -0.66 7.48
C TYR A 28 11.46 -1.59 6.81
N GLY A 29 11.43 -1.63 5.47
CA GLY A 29 10.58 -2.57 4.74
C GLY A 29 10.87 -4.03 5.08
N GLN A 30 12.16 -4.39 5.25
CA GLN A 30 12.56 -5.74 5.67
C GLN A 30 12.14 -6.04 7.12
N ALA A 31 12.25 -5.06 8.02
CA ALA A 31 11.81 -5.22 9.41
C ALA A 31 10.28 -5.42 9.50
N VAL A 32 9.51 -4.70 8.68
CA VAL A 32 8.05 -4.88 8.58
C VAL A 32 7.73 -6.28 8.04
N GLN A 33 8.41 -6.75 7.00
CA GLN A 33 8.24 -8.12 6.49
C GLN A 33 8.48 -9.16 7.58
N GLN A 34 9.61 -9.07 8.29
CA GLN A 34 9.94 -9.98 9.39
C GLN A 34 8.90 -9.90 10.52
N TYR A 35 8.33 -8.73 10.77
CA TYR A 35 7.26 -8.58 11.74
C TYR A 35 6.03 -9.40 11.34
N PHE A 36 5.56 -9.30 10.09
CA PHE A 36 4.42 -10.09 9.60
C PHE A 36 4.72 -11.59 9.59
N HIS A 37 5.94 -12.02 9.24
CA HIS A 37 6.33 -13.43 9.30
C HIS A 37 6.35 -13.99 10.72
N ARG A 38 6.65 -13.16 11.74
CA ARG A 38 6.53 -13.57 13.16
C ARG A 38 5.09 -13.64 13.63
N LEU A 39 4.22 -12.72 13.19
CA LEU A 39 2.79 -12.75 13.54
C LEU A 39 2.06 -13.92 12.89
N PHE A 40 2.45 -14.29 11.67
CA PHE A 40 1.78 -15.29 10.85
C PHE A 40 2.76 -16.37 10.34
N PRO A 41 3.41 -17.13 11.24
CA PRO A 41 4.54 -17.99 10.89
C PRO A 41 4.18 -19.17 9.97
N HIS A 42 2.91 -19.57 9.93
CA HIS A 42 2.45 -20.74 9.15
C HIS A 42 1.85 -20.36 7.79
N ARG A 43 1.76 -19.06 7.48
CA ARG A 43 1.18 -18.60 6.22
C ARG A 43 2.20 -18.63 5.09
N ARG A 44 1.77 -19.14 3.92
CA ARG A 44 2.55 -18.96 2.70
C ARG A 44 2.50 -17.49 2.29
N TRP A 45 3.57 -17.02 1.67
CA TRP A 45 3.68 -15.65 1.18
C TRP A 45 4.28 -15.59 -0.22
N GLN A 46 4.04 -14.48 -0.90
CA GLN A 46 4.61 -14.15 -2.21
C GLN A 46 4.87 -12.66 -2.27
N VAL A 47 6.05 -12.27 -2.78
CA VAL A 47 6.41 -10.88 -2.99
C VAL A 47 6.23 -10.50 -4.45
N PHE A 48 5.54 -9.39 -4.67
CA PHE A 48 5.43 -8.72 -5.95
C PHE A 48 6.39 -7.54 -5.96
N ARG A 49 7.40 -7.62 -6.82
CA ARG A 49 8.38 -6.56 -6.99
C ARG A 49 7.77 -5.41 -7.78
N ASP A 50 8.09 -4.20 -7.36
CA ASP A 50 7.67 -3.00 -8.05
C ASP A 50 8.34 -2.88 -9.42
N PRO A 51 7.58 -2.91 -10.54
CA PRO A 51 8.16 -2.82 -11.87
C PRO A 51 8.58 -1.39 -12.25
N ILE A 52 8.20 -0.37 -11.46
CA ILE A 52 8.49 1.04 -11.75
C ILE A 52 9.78 1.48 -11.04
N GLY A 53 9.89 1.18 -9.75
CA GLY A 53 11.10 1.40 -8.95
C GLY A 53 11.50 2.84 -8.66
N THR A 54 10.78 3.84 -9.16
CA THR A 54 11.13 5.26 -9.00
C THR A 54 9.93 6.13 -8.63
N PRO A 55 10.10 7.20 -7.85
CA PRO A 55 11.30 7.62 -7.11
C PRO A 55 11.63 6.71 -5.94
N LEU A 56 10.67 5.85 -5.53
CA LEU A 56 10.71 4.91 -4.45
C LEU A 56 10.16 3.57 -4.92
N SER A 57 10.87 2.48 -4.65
CA SER A 57 10.40 1.12 -4.96
C SER A 57 9.45 0.65 -3.85
N ILE A 58 8.22 0.33 -4.22
CA ILE A 58 7.19 -0.18 -3.30
C ILE A 58 6.86 -1.63 -3.69
N ASP A 59 7.50 -2.56 -3.03
CA ASP A 59 7.14 -3.98 -3.17
C ASP A 59 5.87 -4.28 -2.36
N VAL A 60 5.12 -5.29 -2.76
CA VAL A 60 3.94 -5.77 -2.03
C VAL A 60 4.09 -7.25 -1.72
N GLU A 61 3.99 -7.60 -0.45
CA GLU A 61 3.88 -9.00 -0.03
C GLU A 61 2.44 -9.38 0.21
N ILE A 62 2.08 -10.61 -0.18
CA ILE A 62 0.79 -11.23 0.09
C ILE A 62 1.01 -12.44 0.99
N LEU A 63 0.33 -12.46 2.14
CA LEU A 63 0.18 -13.65 2.97
C LEU A 63 -1.15 -14.33 2.61
N TYR A 64 -1.05 -15.62 2.22
CA TYR A 64 -2.19 -16.40 1.76
C TYR A 64 -3.07 -16.86 2.93
N PRO A 65 -4.40 -17.03 2.73
CA PRO A 65 -5.30 -17.51 3.77
C PRO A 65 -4.97 -18.95 4.21
N THR A 66 -5.28 -19.23 5.46
CA THR A 66 -5.33 -20.57 6.06
C THR A 66 -6.77 -20.90 6.47
N GLU A 67 -7.02 -22.06 7.05
CA GLU A 67 -8.32 -22.42 7.61
C GLU A 67 -8.67 -21.60 8.84
N GLU A 68 -7.67 -21.35 9.70
CA GLU A 68 -7.83 -20.54 10.92
C GLU A 68 -7.92 -19.05 10.61
N GLU A 69 -7.27 -18.60 9.54
CA GLU A 69 -7.19 -17.21 9.13
C GLU A 69 -7.66 -17.05 7.67
N PRO A 70 -8.99 -17.06 7.42
CA PRO A 70 -9.59 -17.15 6.09
C PRO A 70 -9.60 -15.81 5.35
N PHE A 71 -8.44 -15.13 5.28
CA PHE A 71 -8.25 -13.86 4.58
C PHE A 71 -6.85 -13.75 3.98
N TYR A 72 -6.71 -13.01 2.90
CA TYR A 72 -5.42 -12.53 2.43
C TYR A 72 -5.02 -11.29 3.22
N LEU A 73 -3.75 -11.20 3.57
CA LEU A 73 -3.17 -9.98 4.10
C LEU A 73 -2.10 -9.51 3.12
N LEU A 74 -2.23 -8.28 2.65
CA LEU A 74 -1.29 -7.62 1.76
C LEU A 74 -0.61 -6.49 2.51
N HIS A 75 0.70 -6.35 2.39
CA HIS A 75 1.37 -5.18 2.93
C HIS A 75 2.45 -4.66 1.98
N THR A 76 2.74 -3.37 2.08
CA THR A 76 3.82 -2.74 1.34
C THR A 76 5.16 -2.93 2.05
N MET A 77 6.23 -2.82 1.27
CA MET A 77 7.60 -2.75 1.73
C MET A 77 8.31 -1.69 0.90
N GLY A 78 8.67 -0.59 1.54
CA GLY A 78 9.41 0.49 0.89
C GLY A 78 8.79 1.87 1.01
N MET A 79 7.52 2.01 1.39
CA MET A 79 6.91 3.30 1.69
C MET A 79 7.62 3.95 2.88
N SER A 80 7.93 3.19 3.91
CA SER A 80 8.68 3.60 5.11
C SER A 80 10.16 3.88 4.85
N ALA A 81 10.68 3.64 3.64
CA ALA A 81 12.06 4.00 3.33
C ALA A 81 12.32 5.52 3.35
N ALA A 82 11.27 6.32 3.25
CA ALA A 82 11.34 7.77 3.41
C ALA A 82 10.18 8.24 4.31
N PRO A 83 10.39 9.30 5.11
CA PRO A 83 9.32 9.84 5.93
C PRO A 83 8.30 10.61 5.09
N MET A 84 7.04 10.58 5.53
CA MET A 84 6.04 11.57 5.16
C MET A 84 6.18 12.80 6.07
N ARG A 85 5.95 14.00 5.53
CA ARG A 85 6.01 15.24 6.28
C ARG A 85 4.63 15.67 6.71
N TYR A 86 4.47 15.96 8.00
CA TYR A 86 3.27 16.64 8.48
C TYR A 86 3.14 18.03 7.88
N PRO A 87 1.92 18.46 7.51
CA PRO A 87 1.69 19.87 7.16
C PRO A 87 2.19 20.77 8.29
N SER A 88 2.89 21.85 7.94
CA SER A 88 3.42 22.83 8.90
C SER A 88 2.28 23.42 9.75
N GLY A 89 2.21 23.08 11.00
CA GLY A 89 1.23 23.52 12.01
C GLY A 89 1.66 23.07 13.38
N ASN A 90 1.07 23.59 14.44
CA ASN A 90 1.46 23.51 15.87
C ASN A 90 1.66 22.11 16.50
N PHE A 91 1.82 21.06 15.75
CA PHE A 91 2.22 19.73 16.23
C PHE A 91 3.74 19.63 16.18
N ALA A 92 4.34 20.26 17.19
CA ALA A 92 5.77 20.28 17.38
C ALA A 92 6.32 18.88 17.69
N ALA A 93 7.44 18.57 17.14
CA ALA A 93 8.58 17.79 17.57
C ALA A 93 9.00 16.64 16.65
N ALA A 94 8.14 16.00 15.88
CA ALA A 94 8.58 15.09 14.82
C ALA A 94 7.79 15.40 13.55
N ASN A 95 8.33 16.25 12.70
CA ASN A 95 7.71 16.59 11.40
C ASN A 95 7.76 15.44 10.40
N GLU A 96 8.09 14.22 10.84
CA GLU A 96 8.30 13.05 10.00
C GLU A 96 7.54 11.85 10.56
N SER A 97 6.79 11.17 9.71
CA SER A 97 6.16 9.89 10.04
C SER A 97 6.53 8.83 9.01
N TYR A 98 6.80 7.63 9.48
CA TYR A 98 7.08 6.47 8.64
C TYR A 98 5.89 5.54 8.66
N SER A 99 5.48 5.05 7.49
CA SER A 99 4.32 4.17 7.40
C SER A 99 4.49 3.12 6.31
N GLU A 100 3.79 2.00 6.48
CA GLU A 100 3.52 1.02 5.43
C GLU A 100 2.01 0.81 5.34
N LEU A 101 1.55 0.35 4.19
CA LEU A 101 0.14 0.04 3.98
C LEU A 101 -0.12 -1.44 4.24
N CYS A 102 -1.28 -1.73 4.81
CA CYS A 102 -1.74 -3.10 5.04
C CYS A 102 -3.21 -3.22 4.64
N LEU A 103 -3.54 -4.18 3.78
CA LEU A 103 -4.88 -4.41 3.25
C LEU A 103 -5.30 -5.85 3.48
N ILE A 104 -6.53 -6.04 3.96
CA ILE A 104 -7.12 -7.36 4.16
C ILE A 104 -8.15 -7.62 3.07
N LEU A 105 -8.06 -8.78 2.40
CA LEU A 105 -9.02 -9.24 1.41
C LEU A 105 -9.62 -10.59 1.83
N PRO A 106 -10.90 -10.85 1.51
CA PRO A 106 -11.54 -12.11 1.85
C PRO A 106 -10.87 -13.31 1.16
N ALA A 107 -10.88 -14.50 1.78
CA ALA A 107 -10.29 -15.72 1.21
C ALA A 107 -10.82 -16.09 -0.19
N ARG A 108 -12.06 -15.65 -0.51
CA ARG A 108 -12.69 -15.82 -1.82
C ARG A 108 -12.21 -14.83 -2.89
N TRP A 109 -11.28 -13.90 -2.54
CA TRP A 109 -10.74 -12.99 -3.53
C TRP A 109 -10.16 -13.78 -4.71
N PRO A 110 -10.50 -13.43 -5.99
CA PRO A 110 -10.28 -14.30 -7.14
C PRO A 110 -8.82 -14.29 -7.64
N PHE A 111 -7.86 -14.35 -6.74
CA PHE A 111 -6.48 -14.60 -7.11
C PHE A 111 -6.33 -16.01 -7.71
N ARG A 112 -5.75 -16.11 -8.90
CA ARG A 112 -5.52 -17.39 -9.59
C ARG A 112 -4.39 -18.15 -8.90
N ARG A 113 -4.75 -19.13 -8.06
CA ARG A 113 -3.80 -19.93 -7.28
C ARG A 113 -3.00 -20.93 -8.12
N GLU A 114 -3.62 -21.48 -9.18
CA GLU A 114 -3.08 -22.63 -9.94
C GLU A 114 -1.94 -22.28 -10.89
N ARG A 115 -1.89 -21.03 -11.39
CA ARG A 115 -0.89 -20.55 -12.36
C ARG A 115 0.10 -19.54 -11.77
N GLY A 116 0.05 -19.34 -10.47
CA GLY A 116 0.70 -18.19 -9.85
C GLY A 116 -0.06 -16.89 -10.12
N LEU A 117 -0.14 -16.01 -9.13
CA LEU A 117 -0.74 -14.69 -9.28
C LEU A 117 0.17 -13.81 -10.14
N SER A 118 -0.42 -13.14 -11.15
CA SER A 118 0.27 -12.20 -12.03
C SER A 118 -0.27 -10.79 -11.82
N LEU A 119 0.58 -9.79 -11.92
CA LEU A 119 0.19 -8.37 -11.92
C LEU A 119 -0.71 -7.99 -13.13
N ASN A 120 -0.79 -8.84 -14.15
CA ASN A 120 -1.67 -8.66 -15.31
C ASN A 120 -3.08 -9.21 -15.08
N ASP A 121 -3.33 -9.92 -13.98
CA ASP A 121 -4.66 -10.42 -13.67
C ASP A 121 -5.58 -9.26 -13.23
N LYS A 122 -6.85 -9.30 -13.68
CA LYS A 122 -7.85 -8.30 -13.27
C LYS A 122 -8.01 -8.21 -11.75
N ALA A 123 -7.90 -9.34 -11.05
CA ALA A 123 -7.96 -9.41 -9.59
C ALA A 123 -6.75 -8.77 -8.88
N ALA A 124 -5.67 -8.44 -9.60
CA ALA A 124 -4.45 -7.89 -9.02
C ALA A 124 -4.51 -6.36 -8.74
N TRP A 125 -5.64 -5.70 -9.04
CA TRP A 125 -5.75 -4.26 -8.80
C TRP A 125 -5.44 -3.82 -7.35
N PRO A 126 -5.69 -4.62 -6.28
CA PRO A 126 -5.30 -4.20 -4.93
C PRO A 126 -3.78 -4.14 -4.73
N ILE A 127 -3.02 -4.97 -5.45
CA ILE A 127 -1.55 -4.93 -5.42
C ILE A 127 -1.06 -3.62 -6.05
N TRP A 128 -1.59 -3.30 -7.24
CA TRP A 128 -1.30 -2.04 -7.90
C TRP A 128 -1.72 -0.83 -7.07
N LEU A 129 -2.90 -0.90 -6.43
CA LEU A 129 -3.39 0.12 -5.52
C LEU A 129 -2.37 0.41 -4.42
N LEU A 130 -1.86 -0.63 -3.74
CA LEU A 130 -0.88 -0.48 -2.68
C LEU A 130 0.44 0.11 -3.18
N MET A 131 0.95 -0.34 -4.34
CA MET A 131 2.18 0.19 -4.94
C MET A 131 2.07 1.67 -5.27
N GLU A 132 0.98 2.08 -5.92
CA GLU A 132 0.74 3.47 -6.30
C GLU A 132 0.49 4.35 -5.08
N LEU A 133 -0.34 3.88 -4.14
CA LEU A 133 -0.67 4.61 -2.93
C LEU A 133 0.53 4.79 -2.00
N GLY A 134 1.40 3.77 -1.89
CA GLY A 134 2.63 3.88 -1.11
C GLY A 134 3.63 4.91 -1.67
N ARG A 135 3.59 5.20 -2.98
CA ARG A 135 4.38 6.28 -3.59
C ARG A 135 3.74 7.65 -3.44
N PHE A 136 2.43 7.68 -3.37
CA PHE A 136 1.65 8.91 -3.47
C PHE A 136 2.15 10.04 -2.54
N PRO A 137 2.35 9.82 -1.22
CA PRO A 137 2.78 10.88 -0.32
C PRO A 137 4.17 11.44 -0.66
N HIS A 138 5.06 10.61 -1.18
CA HIS A 138 6.42 11.00 -1.53
C HIS A 138 6.53 11.76 -2.86
N VAL A 139 5.63 11.45 -3.80
CA VAL A 139 5.56 12.17 -5.09
C VAL A 139 4.91 13.54 -4.90
N HIS A 140 3.86 13.61 -4.10
CA HIS A 140 3.07 14.83 -3.92
C HIS A 140 3.47 15.68 -2.70
N ASP A 141 4.44 15.20 -1.90
CA ASP A 141 4.90 15.87 -0.67
C ASP A 141 3.73 16.15 0.30
N VAL A 142 2.88 15.12 0.49
CA VAL A 142 1.70 15.20 1.37
C VAL A 142 1.79 14.18 2.49
N TRP A 143 1.16 14.49 3.61
CA TRP A 143 0.96 13.54 4.68
C TRP A 143 -0.29 12.72 4.42
N MET A 144 -0.16 11.41 4.48
CA MET A 144 -1.26 10.45 4.31
C MET A 144 -1.43 9.64 5.59
N GLY A 145 -2.40 9.99 6.39
CA GLY A 145 -2.71 9.33 7.66
C GLY A 145 -4.20 9.11 7.86
N TYR A 146 -4.62 8.88 9.08
CA TYR A 146 -6.02 8.62 9.42
C TYR A 146 -6.97 9.67 8.85
N GLY A 147 -8.03 9.21 8.20
CA GLY A 147 -9.05 10.07 7.59
C GLY A 147 -8.67 10.65 6.23
N PHE A 148 -7.47 10.37 5.72
CA PHE A 148 -7.09 10.81 4.37
C PHE A 148 -7.98 10.14 3.33
N LEU A 149 -8.58 10.94 2.47
CA LEU A 149 -9.48 10.50 1.40
C LEU A 149 -8.86 10.82 0.05
N LEU A 150 -8.78 9.82 -0.83
CA LEU A 150 -8.24 9.98 -2.17
C LEU A 150 -9.14 9.31 -3.21
N PRO A 151 -9.71 10.07 -4.17
CA PRO A 151 -10.40 9.48 -5.29
C PRO A 151 -9.43 8.84 -6.28
N ASN A 152 -9.87 7.79 -6.97
CA ASN A 152 -9.13 7.22 -8.10
C ASN A 152 -9.31 8.15 -9.30
N ARG A 153 -8.37 9.05 -9.52
CA ARG A 153 -8.36 10.18 -10.48
C ARG A 153 -9.21 11.40 -10.04
N GLU A 154 -8.98 12.52 -10.74
CA GLU A 154 -9.72 13.77 -10.56
C GLU A 154 -11.23 13.58 -10.75
N LYS A 155 -11.63 12.89 -11.81
CA LYS A 155 -12.99 12.36 -11.97
C LYS A 155 -12.97 10.90 -11.49
N PRO A 156 -13.65 10.56 -10.37
CA PRO A 156 -13.58 9.23 -9.79
C PRO A 156 -13.93 8.12 -10.79
N GLU A 157 -13.01 7.21 -11.02
CA GLU A 157 -13.17 6.04 -11.87
C GLU A 157 -12.96 4.77 -11.05
N SER A 158 -13.66 3.71 -11.39
CA SER A 158 -13.52 2.41 -10.72
C SER A 158 -12.08 1.86 -10.81
N PHE A 159 -11.61 1.19 -9.76
CA PHE A 159 -10.30 0.54 -9.75
C PHE A 159 -10.19 -0.61 -10.77
N ALA A 160 -11.31 -1.26 -11.08
CA ALA A 160 -11.42 -2.30 -12.09
C ALA A 160 -12.84 -2.29 -12.70
N GLU A 161 -13.00 -3.00 -13.84
CA GLU A 161 -14.27 -3.04 -14.59
C GLU A 161 -15.42 -3.69 -13.80
N ASP A 162 -15.10 -4.60 -12.88
CA ASP A 162 -16.03 -5.42 -12.10
C ASP A 162 -16.27 -4.88 -10.67
N THR A 163 -15.87 -3.66 -10.39
CA THR A 163 -16.10 -3.01 -9.08
C THR A 163 -16.61 -1.58 -9.24
N ALA A 164 -17.41 -1.12 -8.29
CA ALA A 164 -17.82 0.28 -8.16
C ALA A 164 -16.90 1.08 -7.23
N LEU A 165 -15.86 0.45 -6.66
CA LEU A 165 -14.90 1.10 -5.78
C LEU A 165 -14.03 2.06 -6.59
N SER A 166 -14.02 3.34 -6.20
CA SER A 166 -13.43 4.44 -6.98
C SER A 166 -12.68 5.48 -6.14
N GLY A 167 -12.45 5.17 -4.87
CA GLY A 167 -11.66 5.96 -3.94
C GLY A 167 -11.18 5.13 -2.77
N ILE A 168 -10.36 5.71 -1.93
CA ILE A 168 -9.87 5.10 -0.68
C ILE A 168 -10.03 6.06 0.48
N VAL A 169 -10.23 5.49 1.67
CA VAL A 169 -10.09 6.17 2.96
C VAL A 169 -9.00 5.47 3.73
N ILE A 170 -8.08 6.23 4.32
CA ILE A 170 -7.03 5.68 5.17
C ILE A 170 -7.56 5.57 6.60
N VAL A 171 -7.44 4.38 7.19
CA VAL A 171 -7.69 4.14 8.60
C VAL A 171 -6.44 3.56 9.27
N GLN A 172 -6.38 3.61 10.60
CA GLN A 172 -5.32 3.00 11.38
C GLN A 172 -5.79 1.67 11.95
N PHE A 173 -4.87 0.73 12.04
CA PHE A 173 -5.07 -0.45 12.85
C PHE A 173 -4.82 -0.14 14.32
N GLU A 174 -5.40 -0.94 15.20
CA GLU A 174 -5.11 -0.94 16.62
C GLU A 174 -4.34 -2.21 17.04
N GLY A 175 -3.77 -2.18 18.24
CA GLY A 175 -3.05 -3.33 18.80
C GLY A 175 -1.81 -3.72 18.01
N GLN A 176 -1.64 -5.00 17.78
CA GLN A 176 -0.46 -5.54 17.10
C GLN A 176 -0.29 -5.05 15.65
N LEU A 177 -1.37 -4.75 14.96
CA LEU A 177 -1.31 -4.22 13.60
C LEU A 177 -1.22 -2.68 13.54
N GLY A 178 -1.15 -1.99 14.69
CA GLY A 178 -1.04 -0.52 14.73
C GLY A 178 0.31 0.03 14.29
N GLY A 179 1.37 -0.75 14.38
CA GLY A 179 2.70 -0.34 13.93
C GLY A 179 3.81 -1.28 14.35
N VAL A 180 4.99 -1.02 13.79
CA VAL A 180 6.21 -1.79 14.03
C VAL A 180 7.30 -0.88 14.57
N LYS A 181 7.91 -1.24 15.69
CA LYS A 181 9.05 -0.51 16.24
C LYS A 181 10.34 -1.02 15.60
N MET A 182 11.08 -0.11 14.99
CA MET A 182 12.37 -0.39 14.37
C MET A 182 13.47 -0.53 15.42
N PRO A 183 14.62 -1.16 15.08
CA PRO A 183 15.74 -1.34 16.01
C PRO A 183 16.34 -0.02 16.52
N ASP A 184 16.28 1.04 15.75
CA ASP A 184 16.72 2.40 16.11
C ASP A 184 15.72 3.17 16.98
N GLY A 185 14.58 2.57 17.29
CA GLY A 185 13.50 3.16 18.08
C GLY A 185 12.44 3.87 17.27
N THR A 186 12.62 4.06 15.96
CA THR A 186 11.62 4.66 15.06
C THR A 186 10.36 3.78 15.04
N ALA A 187 9.18 4.42 15.02
CA ALA A 187 7.91 3.73 14.82
C ALA A 187 7.51 3.82 13.34
N VAL A 188 7.19 2.68 12.73
CA VAL A 188 6.55 2.60 11.42
C VAL A 188 5.08 2.25 11.63
N GLU A 189 4.18 3.17 11.30
CA GLU A 189 2.74 2.97 11.41
C GLU A 189 2.24 2.04 10.30
N LEU A 190 1.26 1.18 10.61
CA LEU A 190 0.56 0.37 9.61
C LEU A 190 -0.79 1.02 9.32
N LEU A 191 -0.95 1.50 8.11
CA LEU A 191 -2.15 2.19 7.64
C LEU A 191 -2.97 1.25 6.75
N MET A 192 -4.29 1.25 6.93
CA MET A 192 -5.20 0.43 6.13
C MET A 192 -5.96 1.29 5.13
N PRO A 193 -5.69 1.16 3.81
CA PRO A 193 -6.52 1.77 2.79
C PRO A 193 -7.81 0.97 2.65
N ILE A 194 -8.95 1.60 2.91
CA ILE A 194 -10.29 1.04 2.70
C ILE A 194 -10.80 1.52 1.36
N PRO A 195 -10.94 0.64 0.35
CA PRO A 195 -11.57 1.01 -0.91
C PRO A 195 -13.06 1.32 -0.71
N VAL A 196 -13.50 2.45 -1.24
CA VAL A 196 -14.87 2.94 -1.12
C VAL A 196 -15.44 3.35 -2.48
N SER A 197 -16.78 3.34 -2.60
CA SER A 197 -17.45 3.96 -3.73
C SER A 197 -17.59 5.47 -3.49
N TYR A 198 -17.06 6.27 -4.40
CA TYR A 198 -17.04 7.72 -4.26
C TYR A 198 -18.44 8.38 -4.42
N THR A 199 -19.43 7.65 -4.91
CA THR A 199 -20.79 8.16 -5.13
C THR A 199 -21.53 8.55 -3.85
N HIS A 200 -21.01 8.22 -2.67
CA HIS A 200 -21.63 8.53 -1.37
C HIS A 200 -20.98 9.71 -0.64
N LEU A 201 -20.06 10.44 -1.28
CA LEU A 201 -19.31 11.53 -0.66
C LEU A 201 -19.69 12.93 -1.20
N THR A 202 -20.78 13.01 -1.95
CA THR A 202 -21.35 14.29 -2.43
C THR A 202 -22.62 14.65 -1.68
#